data_4cdfc6b7f2d3838e2b236d54a8a16571
#
_entry.id   4cdfc6b7f2d3838e2b236d54a8a16571
#
_cell.length_a   1.000
_cell.length_b   1.000
_cell.length_c   1.000
_cell.angle_alpha   90.00
_cell.angle_beta   90.00
_cell.angle_gamma   90.00
#
_symmetry.space_group_name_H-M   'P 1'
#
loop_
_entity.id
_entity.type
_entity.pdbx_description
1 polymer ?
#
loop_
_entity_poly.entity_id
_entity_poly.type
_entity_poly.pdbx_seq_one_letter_code
_entity_poly.pdbx_strand_id
1 'polypeptide(L)'
;MVACGQSYEETKKQTRQQRREAMRKDSAALKVAVMPTLDCLPLYVAEHYQLFDTLRGGVRLKFYMAQMDCDTALERGRVEGSITDLVRAKRMEQRGLKLRYAASTNANWQLIANRNARVHQLKQLDDKMLAMTRFSATDLLTDRVIDSVKLDKDRVFKVQINDVSVRLLMLQNNEMDAMWLAEPHATAARMLKNNVVYDTRKEDILLGVLAFREKEMQHQERAKQLELFVNAYNQACDSINKYGVRKYRDLIVKRCRVKKNMADSLPDRLRFDHARGPREKDVKLAEKWLGIK
;
A
#
# COMPACT_ATOMS: atom_id res chain seq x y z
N MET A 1 -31.38 -36.82 -32.10
CA MET A 1 -30.52 -35.93 -31.30
C MET A 1 -31.46 -35.18 -30.37
N VAL A 2 -31.50 -35.54 -29.09
CA VAL A 2 -32.31 -34.83 -28.08
C VAL A 2 -31.40 -33.76 -27.48
N ALA A 3 -31.65 -32.49 -27.82
CA ALA A 3 -31.01 -31.37 -27.16
C ALA A 3 -31.63 -31.24 -25.74
N CYS A 4 -30.94 -31.76 -24.72
CA CYS A 4 -31.25 -31.49 -23.33
C CYS A 4 -30.94 -30.00 -23.02
N GLY A 5 -31.88 -29.11 -23.37
CA GLY A 5 -31.85 -27.76 -22.85
C GLY A 5 -32.22 -27.81 -21.36
N GLN A 6 -31.30 -27.40 -20.48
CA GLN A 6 -31.64 -27.20 -19.07
C GLN A 6 -32.83 -26.25 -18.96
N SER A 7 -33.81 -26.62 -18.12
CA SER A 7 -35.01 -25.77 -17.96
C SER A 7 -34.57 -24.43 -17.31
N TYR A 8 -35.27 -23.35 -17.62
CA TYR A 8 -35.03 -22.02 -17.03
C TYR A 8 -34.97 -22.07 -15.49
N GLU A 9 -35.80 -22.89 -14.87
CA GLU A 9 -35.85 -23.08 -13.43
C GLU A 9 -34.59 -23.79 -12.90
N GLU A 10 -34.05 -24.76 -13.64
CA GLU A 10 -32.77 -25.45 -13.26
C GLU A 10 -31.59 -24.50 -13.38
N THR A 11 -31.51 -23.73 -14.45
CA THR A 11 -30.47 -22.69 -14.64
C THR A 11 -30.53 -21.64 -13.53
N LYS A 12 -31.73 -21.22 -13.16
CA LYS A 12 -31.97 -20.26 -12.06
C LYS A 12 -31.56 -20.83 -10.70
N LYS A 13 -31.87 -22.10 -10.42
CA LYS A 13 -31.44 -22.80 -9.20
C LYS A 13 -29.91 -22.92 -9.13
N GLN A 14 -29.27 -23.35 -10.21
CA GLN A 14 -27.79 -23.47 -10.29
C GLN A 14 -27.12 -22.12 -10.08
N THR A 15 -27.61 -21.06 -10.75
CA THR A 15 -27.08 -19.69 -10.57
C THR A 15 -27.22 -19.22 -9.11
N ARG A 16 -28.34 -19.53 -8.47
CA ARG A 16 -28.58 -19.17 -7.06
C ARG A 16 -27.67 -19.95 -6.11
N GLN A 17 -27.46 -21.24 -6.38
CA GLN A 17 -26.54 -22.08 -5.61
C GLN A 17 -25.09 -21.61 -5.77
N GLN A 18 -24.64 -21.38 -7.00
CA GLN A 18 -23.30 -20.85 -7.29
C GLN A 18 -23.06 -19.50 -6.60
N ARG A 19 -24.05 -18.59 -6.62
CA ARG A 19 -23.95 -17.31 -5.88
C ARG A 19 -23.83 -17.52 -4.37
N ARG A 20 -24.61 -18.44 -3.77
CA ARG A 20 -24.53 -18.76 -2.34
C ARG A 20 -23.16 -19.35 -1.96
N GLU A 21 -22.63 -20.24 -2.76
CA GLU A 21 -21.29 -20.83 -2.56
C GLU A 21 -20.19 -19.77 -2.70
N ALA A 22 -20.27 -18.90 -3.71
CA ALA A 22 -19.33 -17.81 -3.90
C ALA A 22 -19.37 -16.83 -2.71
N MET A 23 -20.56 -16.48 -2.22
CA MET A 23 -20.72 -15.65 -1.02
C MET A 23 -20.16 -16.32 0.24
N ARG A 24 -20.38 -17.64 0.42
CA ARG A 24 -19.84 -18.39 1.55
C ARG A 24 -18.32 -18.45 1.50
N LYS A 25 -17.73 -18.71 0.33
CA LYS A 25 -16.27 -18.68 0.12
C LYS A 25 -15.69 -17.30 0.36
N ASP A 26 -16.35 -16.23 -0.12
CA ASP A 26 -15.90 -14.85 0.13
C ASP A 26 -16.01 -14.47 1.62
N SER A 27 -17.08 -14.91 2.30
CA SER A 27 -17.24 -14.70 3.75
C SER A 27 -16.22 -15.45 4.59
N ALA A 28 -15.82 -16.66 4.17
CA ALA A 28 -14.81 -17.46 4.87
C ALA A 28 -13.39 -16.96 4.65
N ALA A 29 -13.12 -16.25 3.55
CA ALA A 29 -11.78 -15.77 3.20
C ALA A 29 -11.29 -14.66 4.14
N LEU A 30 -9.97 -14.66 4.41
CA LEU A 30 -9.28 -13.53 5.04
C LEU A 30 -9.13 -12.40 4.01
N LYS A 31 -9.79 -11.28 4.21
CA LYS A 31 -9.78 -10.15 3.27
C LYS A 31 -8.71 -9.15 3.66
N VAL A 32 -7.88 -8.77 2.69
CA VAL A 32 -6.79 -7.82 2.90
C VAL A 32 -6.85 -6.70 1.87
N ALA A 33 -6.93 -5.47 2.32
CA ALA A 33 -6.89 -4.28 1.47
C ALA A 33 -5.46 -4.02 0.98
N VAL A 34 -5.31 -3.79 -0.32
CA VAL A 34 -4.04 -3.54 -0.99
C VAL A 34 -4.12 -2.36 -1.95
N MET A 35 -2.97 -1.75 -2.23
CA MET A 35 -2.82 -0.57 -3.08
C MET A 35 -1.92 -0.85 -4.29
N PRO A 36 -1.98 -0.05 -5.36
CA PRO A 36 -1.12 -0.17 -6.53
C PRO A 36 0.31 0.32 -6.26
N THR A 37 0.92 -0.15 -5.18
CA THR A 37 2.27 0.21 -4.72
C THR A 37 3.14 -1.03 -4.59
N LEU A 38 4.45 -0.85 -4.70
CA LEU A 38 5.38 -1.98 -4.82
C LEU A 38 5.58 -2.72 -3.49
N ASP A 39 5.31 -2.10 -2.37
CA ASP A 39 5.31 -2.76 -1.05
C ASP A 39 4.21 -3.83 -0.92
N CYS A 40 3.18 -3.79 -1.78
CA CYS A 40 2.20 -4.86 -1.94
C CYS A 40 2.67 -6.02 -2.83
N LEU A 41 3.84 -5.95 -3.48
CA LEU A 41 4.30 -6.97 -4.41
C LEU A 41 4.34 -8.38 -3.81
N PRO A 42 4.79 -8.62 -2.57
CA PRO A 42 4.75 -9.95 -1.98
C PRO A 42 3.33 -10.54 -1.94
N LEU A 43 2.32 -9.72 -1.67
CA LEU A 43 0.91 -10.14 -1.65
C LEU A 43 0.42 -10.50 -3.06
N TYR A 44 0.81 -9.73 -4.07
CA TYR A 44 0.47 -10.01 -5.47
C TYR A 44 1.14 -11.30 -5.98
N VAL A 45 2.39 -11.53 -5.59
CA VAL A 45 3.14 -12.75 -5.92
C VAL A 45 2.50 -13.95 -5.22
N ALA A 46 2.18 -13.84 -3.93
CA ALA A 46 1.52 -14.91 -3.20
C ALA A 46 0.15 -15.27 -3.80
N GLU A 47 -0.65 -14.28 -4.21
CA GLU A 47 -1.93 -14.53 -4.89
C GLU A 47 -1.72 -15.17 -6.27
N HIS A 48 -0.79 -14.64 -7.07
CA HIS A 48 -0.52 -15.10 -8.45
C HIS A 48 -0.06 -16.56 -8.49
N TYR A 49 0.82 -16.95 -7.57
CA TYR A 49 1.34 -18.31 -7.47
C TYR A 49 0.52 -19.21 -6.54
N GLN A 50 -0.68 -18.75 -6.12
CA GLN A 50 -1.60 -19.52 -5.29
C GLN A 50 -0.97 -20.05 -3.97
N LEU A 51 -0.06 -19.25 -3.38
CA LEU A 51 0.59 -19.59 -2.11
C LEU A 51 -0.37 -19.50 -0.92
N PHE A 52 -1.51 -18.82 -1.07
CA PHE A 52 -2.54 -18.75 -0.07
C PHE A 52 -3.34 -20.08 -0.03
N ASP A 53 -3.48 -20.66 1.16
CA ASP A 53 -4.23 -21.90 1.34
C ASP A 53 -5.71 -21.69 1.05
N THR A 54 -6.20 -22.35 -0.01
CA THR A 54 -7.60 -22.27 -0.42
C THR A 54 -8.51 -23.25 0.33
N LEU A 55 -7.95 -24.28 1.00
CA LEU A 55 -8.72 -25.27 1.74
C LEU A 55 -9.37 -24.70 3.00
N ARG A 56 -8.72 -23.69 3.61
CA ARG A 56 -9.20 -23.02 4.82
C ARG A 56 -9.85 -21.67 4.56
N GLY A 57 -10.53 -21.54 3.44
CA GLY A 57 -11.22 -20.31 3.04
C GLY A 57 -10.35 -19.34 2.24
N GLY A 58 -9.03 -19.51 2.25
CA GLY A 58 -8.10 -18.72 1.46
C GLY A 58 -7.97 -17.26 1.88
N VAL A 59 -7.32 -16.48 1.02
CA VAL A 59 -7.14 -15.03 1.16
C VAL A 59 -7.78 -14.32 -0.04
N ARG A 60 -8.36 -13.15 0.18
CA ARG A 60 -8.91 -12.28 -0.85
C ARG A 60 -8.27 -10.92 -0.77
N LEU A 61 -7.52 -10.53 -1.79
CA LEU A 61 -7.01 -9.17 -1.90
C LEU A 61 -8.11 -8.24 -2.42
N LYS A 62 -8.39 -7.18 -1.69
CA LYS A 62 -9.34 -6.12 -2.05
C LYS A 62 -8.55 -4.89 -2.48
N PHE A 63 -8.68 -4.50 -3.75
CA PHE A 63 -7.91 -3.43 -4.37
C PHE A 63 -8.56 -2.08 -4.17
N TYR A 64 -7.76 -1.11 -3.72
CA TYR A 64 -8.15 0.28 -3.56
C TYR A 64 -7.10 1.19 -4.21
N MET A 65 -7.55 2.34 -4.72
CA MET A 65 -6.65 3.32 -5.36
C MET A 65 -6.14 4.38 -4.40
N ALA A 66 -6.81 4.53 -3.27
CA ALA A 66 -6.44 5.50 -2.24
C ALA A 66 -6.29 4.84 -0.87
N GLN A 67 -5.29 5.26 -0.10
CA GLN A 67 -5.04 4.75 1.25
C GLN A 67 -6.25 4.96 2.17
N MET A 68 -6.95 6.09 2.04
CA MET A 68 -8.15 6.38 2.84
C MET A 68 -9.25 5.33 2.65
N ASP A 69 -9.38 4.75 1.45
CA ASP A 69 -10.37 3.72 1.19
C ASP A 69 -9.99 2.40 1.84
N CYS A 70 -8.68 2.06 1.84
CA CYS A 70 -8.14 0.92 2.59
C CYS A 70 -8.46 1.05 4.08
N ASP A 71 -8.16 2.21 4.67
CA ASP A 71 -8.38 2.47 6.09
C ASP A 71 -9.87 2.43 6.45
N THR A 72 -10.71 3.05 5.62
CA THR A 72 -12.18 3.01 5.81
C THR A 72 -12.70 1.57 5.72
N ALA A 73 -12.16 0.75 4.82
CA ALA A 73 -12.53 -0.65 4.71
C ALA A 73 -12.14 -1.44 5.96
N LEU A 74 -10.94 -1.17 6.51
CA LEU A 74 -10.43 -1.79 7.74
C LEU A 74 -11.25 -1.36 8.96
N GLU A 75 -11.49 -0.05 9.15
CA GLU A 75 -12.27 0.49 10.26
C GLU A 75 -13.71 -0.05 10.28
N ARG A 76 -14.35 -0.14 9.10
CA ARG A 76 -15.72 -0.65 8.96
C ARG A 76 -15.82 -2.19 8.94
N GLY A 77 -14.70 -2.91 9.07
CA GLY A 77 -14.69 -4.38 9.07
C GLY A 77 -15.09 -5.00 7.73
N ARG A 78 -14.89 -4.27 6.62
CA ARG A 78 -15.07 -4.82 5.25
C ARG A 78 -13.90 -5.71 4.84
N VAL A 79 -12.76 -5.52 5.49
CA VAL A 79 -11.54 -6.32 5.41
C VAL A 79 -11.01 -6.58 6.81
N GLU A 80 -10.33 -7.70 7.00
CA GLU A 80 -9.69 -8.05 8.26
C GLU A 80 -8.28 -7.47 8.37
N GLY A 81 -7.61 -7.26 7.24
CA GLY A 81 -6.27 -6.68 7.18
C GLY A 81 -6.15 -5.59 6.12
N SER A 82 -5.13 -4.76 6.25
CA SER A 82 -4.83 -3.69 5.30
C SER A 82 -3.35 -3.36 5.26
N ILE A 83 -2.85 -3.09 4.06
CA ILE A 83 -1.63 -2.31 3.92
C ILE A 83 -1.93 -0.87 4.35
N THR A 84 -1.06 -0.30 5.18
CA THR A 84 -1.23 1.07 5.68
C THR A 84 0.13 1.64 6.12
N ASP A 85 0.14 2.78 6.78
CA ASP A 85 1.32 3.35 7.43
C ASP A 85 1.11 3.53 8.93
N LEU A 86 2.20 3.66 9.69
CA LEU A 86 2.17 3.77 11.15
C LEU A 86 1.40 4.99 11.65
N VAL A 87 1.44 6.11 10.92
CA VAL A 87 0.69 7.32 11.32
C VAL A 87 -0.81 7.05 11.26
N ARG A 88 -1.26 6.46 10.18
CA ARG A 88 -2.68 6.13 9.98
C ARG A 88 -3.13 5.02 10.91
N ALA A 89 -2.30 3.99 11.09
CA ALA A 89 -2.57 2.89 12.01
C ALA A 89 -2.73 3.39 13.46
N LYS A 90 -1.80 4.21 13.95
CA LYS A 90 -1.87 4.81 15.29
C LYS A 90 -3.07 5.73 15.44
N ARG A 91 -3.43 6.45 14.40
CA ARG A 91 -4.64 7.28 14.41
C ARG A 91 -5.94 6.43 14.48
N MET A 92 -5.98 5.28 13.80
CA MET A 92 -7.09 4.32 13.94
C MET A 92 -7.14 3.75 15.36
N GLU A 93 -5.98 3.45 15.97
CA GLU A 93 -5.90 3.01 17.38
C GLU A 93 -6.40 4.07 18.35
N GLN A 94 -6.08 5.35 18.15
CA GLN A 94 -6.64 6.46 18.95
C GLN A 94 -8.18 6.53 18.87
N ARG A 95 -8.77 6.09 17.75
CA ARG A 95 -10.23 6.00 17.58
C ARG A 95 -10.84 4.70 18.10
N GLY A 96 -10.04 3.87 18.79
CA GLY A 96 -10.49 2.65 19.46
C GLY A 96 -10.37 1.37 18.64
N LEU A 97 -9.79 1.39 17.43
CA LEU A 97 -9.53 0.19 16.66
C LEU A 97 -8.24 -0.47 17.14
N LYS A 98 -8.33 -1.65 17.74
CA LYS A 98 -7.14 -2.43 18.13
C LYS A 98 -6.56 -3.15 16.91
N LEU A 99 -5.25 -2.97 16.66
CA LEU A 99 -4.53 -3.52 15.52
C LEU A 99 -3.43 -4.48 15.95
N ARG A 100 -3.26 -5.54 15.17
CA ARG A 100 -2.12 -6.46 15.21
C ARG A 100 -1.26 -6.21 13.97
N TYR A 101 -0.03 -5.83 14.15
CA TYR A 101 0.93 -5.62 13.06
C TYR A 101 1.54 -6.95 12.65
N ALA A 102 1.26 -7.40 11.44
CA ALA A 102 1.80 -8.65 10.87
C ALA A 102 3.17 -8.43 10.24
N ALA A 103 3.37 -7.29 9.57
CA ALA A 103 4.65 -6.96 8.95
C ALA A 103 4.89 -5.46 8.94
N SER A 104 6.17 -5.08 9.04
CA SER A 104 6.68 -3.83 8.48
C SER A 104 6.96 -4.07 7.01
N THR A 105 6.52 -3.17 6.14
CA THR A 105 6.72 -3.30 4.70
C THR A 105 7.92 -2.49 4.23
N ASN A 106 8.40 -2.74 3.02
CA ASN A 106 9.47 -1.97 2.41
C ASN A 106 8.95 -0.68 1.73
N ALA A 107 7.80 -0.16 2.17
CA ALA A 107 7.28 1.10 1.67
C ALA A 107 8.28 2.23 1.88
N ASN A 108 8.66 2.86 0.78
CA ASN A 108 9.55 4.00 0.76
C ASN A 108 8.92 5.13 -0.03
N TRP A 109 9.07 6.33 0.47
CA TRP A 109 8.55 7.52 -0.18
C TRP A 109 9.69 8.42 -0.65
N GLN A 110 9.55 8.94 -1.85
CA GLN A 110 10.42 9.98 -2.38
C GLN A 110 9.61 11.26 -2.53
N LEU A 111 10.16 12.36 -2.05
CA LEU A 111 9.68 13.69 -2.40
C LEU A 111 10.28 14.06 -3.76
N ILE A 112 9.42 14.16 -4.75
CA ILE A 112 9.80 14.42 -6.13
C ILE A 112 9.25 15.77 -6.55
N ALA A 113 10.14 16.66 -6.93
CA ALA A 113 9.81 17.97 -7.43
C ALA A 113 9.66 17.93 -8.95
N ASN A 114 8.66 18.66 -9.45
CA ASN A 114 8.47 18.87 -10.87
C ASN A 114 9.72 19.53 -11.47
N ARG A 115 10.17 19.01 -12.60
CA ARG A 115 11.35 19.55 -13.32
C ARG A 115 11.24 21.05 -13.64
N ASN A 116 10.01 21.53 -13.86
CA ASN A 116 9.74 22.93 -14.19
C ASN A 116 9.61 23.83 -12.93
N ALA A 117 9.41 23.25 -11.76
CA ALA A 117 9.32 24.01 -10.49
C ALA A 117 10.67 24.52 -9.98
N ARG A 118 11.79 24.10 -10.61
CA ARG A 118 13.16 24.49 -10.27
C ARG A 118 13.54 24.21 -8.81
N VAL A 119 12.95 23.16 -8.22
CA VAL A 119 13.25 22.70 -6.86
C VAL A 119 14.29 21.59 -6.94
N HIS A 120 15.51 21.87 -6.46
CA HIS A 120 16.64 20.95 -6.40
C HIS A 120 17.07 20.65 -4.96
N GLN A 121 16.65 21.49 -4.02
CA GLN A 121 16.96 21.40 -2.59
C GLN A 121 15.73 21.69 -1.76
N LEU A 122 15.66 21.13 -0.54
CA LEU A 122 14.50 21.26 0.34
C LEU A 122 14.14 22.72 0.68
N LYS A 123 15.13 23.62 0.82
CA LYS A 123 14.88 25.05 1.07
C LYS A 123 14.09 25.75 -0.04
N GLN A 124 14.10 25.20 -1.27
CA GLN A 124 13.37 25.76 -2.40
C GLN A 124 11.89 25.33 -2.44
N LEU A 125 11.43 24.60 -1.41
CA LEU A 125 10.01 24.33 -1.20
C LEU A 125 9.23 25.52 -0.65
N ASP A 126 9.92 26.58 -0.29
CA ASP A 126 9.31 27.86 0.08
C ASP A 126 8.40 28.38 -1.03
N ASP A 127 7.17 28.73 -0.67
CA ASP A 127 6.12 29.17 -1.60
C ASP A 127 5.77 28.14 -2.70
N LYS A 128 5.77 26.84 -2.34
CA LYS A 128 5.49 25.72 -3.24
C LYS A 128 4.30 24.88 -2.81
N MET A 129 3.56 24.34 -3.78
CA MET A 129 2.51 23.34 -3.58
C MET A 129 3.12 21.95 -3.48
N LEU A 130 2.85 21.28 -2.36
CA LEU A 130 3.34 19.94 -2.07
C LEU A 130 2.18 18.96 -1.88
N ALA A 131 2.04 18.00 -2.80
CA ALA A 131 1.00 16.98 -2.71
C ALA A 131 1.37 15.86 -1.72
N MET A 132 0.46 15.61 -0.78
CA MET A 132 0.57 14.59 0.25
C MET A 132 -0.81 14.04 0.62
N THR A 133 -0.90 13.14 1.58
CA THR A 133 -2.17 12.72 2.22
C THR A 133 -2.15 13.14 3.68
N ARG A 134 -3.16 13.88 4.12
CA ARG A 134 -3.26 14.32 5.53
C ARG A 134 -3.30 13.14 6.49
N PHE A 135 -2.65 13.32 7.65
CA PHE A 135 -2.57 12.32 8.70
C PHE A 135 -2.06 10.96 8.21
N SER A 136 -1.00 10.98 7.42
CA SER A 136 -0.32 9.80 6.91
C SER A 136 1.19 9.94 7.05
N ALA A 137 1.94 8.89 6.69
CA ALA A 137 3.40 8.96 6.59
C ALA A 137 3.85 10.16 5.76
N THR A 138 3.15 10.49 4.65
CA THR A 138 3.55 11.61 3.78
C THR A 138 3.31 12.97 4.40
N ASP A 139 2.36 13.11 5.33
CA ASP A 139 2.16 14.35 6.10
C ASP A 139 3.26 14.52 7.16
N LEU A 140 3.52 13.48 7.94
CA LEU A 140 4.65 13.43 8.90
C LEU A 140 5.98 13.76 8.19
N LEU A 141 6.24 13.13 7.05
CA LEU A 141 7.47 13.35 6.28
C LEU A 141 7.55 14.78 5.74
N THR A 142 6.42 15.39 5.38
CA THR A 142 6.37 16.80 4.95
C THR A 142 6.77 17.74 6.09
N ASP A 143 6.21 17.56 7.29
CA ASP A 143 6.58 18.36 8.46
C ASP A 143 8.06 18.17 8.80
N ARG A 144 8.55 16.93 8.79
CA ARG A 144 9.96 16.62 9.04
C ARG A 144 10.89 17.30 8.05
N VAL A 145 10.55 17.32 6.77
CA VAL A 145 11.34 18.00 5.72
C VAL A 145 11.35 19.51 5.95
N ILE A 146 10.19 20.14 6.20
CA ILE A 146 10.04 21.56 6.47
C ILE A 146 10.89 21.94 7.70
N ASP A 147 10.75 21.21 8.80
CA ASP A 147 11.46 21.47 10.04
C ASP A 147 12.99 21.30 9.89
N SER A 148 13.44 20.30 9.09
CA SER A 148 14.87 20.02 8.86
C SER A 148 15.65 21.18 8.22
N VAL A 149 14.96 21.99 7.42
CA VAL A 149 15.54 23.15 6.72
C VAL A 149 15.03 24.49 7.27
N LYS A 150 14.26 24.45 8.38
CA LYS A 150 13.73 25.62 9.09
C LYS A 150 12.88 26.53 8.19
N LEU A 151 12.07 25.95 7.32
CA LEU A 151 11.08 26.70 6.55
C LEU A 151 9.87 27.02 7.42
N ASP A 152 9.21 28.12 7.11
CA ASP A 152 7.92 28.45 7.67
C ASP A 152 6.86 27.47 7.12
N LYS A 153 6.11 26.84 8.04
CA LYS A 153 5.07 25.84 7.67
C LYS A 153 3.95 26.46 6.82
N ASP A 154 3.66 27.73 7.02
CA ASP A 154 2.61 28.43 6.29
C ASP A 154 3.03 28.81 4.86
N ARG A 155 4.33 28.69 4.55
CA ARG A 155 4.88 28.96 3.22
C ARG A 155 5.06 27.71 2.36
N VAL A 156 4.72 26.51 2.87
CA VAL A 156 4.65 25.27 2.08
C VAL A 156 3.20 24.84 1.99
N PHE A 157 2.59 24.97 0.82
CA PHE A 157 1.17 24.70 0.62
C PHE A 157 0.90 23.20 0.49
N LYS A 158 0.48 22.56 1.59
CA LYS A 158 0.13 21.16 1.63
C LYS A 158 -1.19 20.89 0.91
N VAL A 159 -1.15 20.17 -0.20
CA VAL A 159 -2.31 19.80 -1.02
C VAL A 159 -2.65 18.33 -0.82
N GLN A 160 -3.86 18.04 -0.36
CA GLN A 160 -4.29 16.67 -0.16
C GLN A 160 -4.73 16.02 -1.47
N ILE A 161 -3.97 15.01 -1.93
CA ILE A 161 -4.30 14.17 -3.08
C ILE A 161 -4.11 12.71 -2.66
N ASN A 162 -5.20 11.96 -2.61
CA ASN A 162 -5.18 10.61 -2.03
C ASN A 162 -4.79 9.51 -3.04
N ASP A 163 -5.17 9.66 -4.30
CA ASP A 163 -4.85 8.71 -5.37
C ASP A 163 -3.44 8.95 -5.91
N VAL A 164 -2.59 7.92 -5.82
CA VAL A 164 -1.17 8.00 -6.25
C VAL A 164 -1.02 8.15 -7.77
N SER A 165 -1.95 7.63 -8.55
CA SER A 165 -1.95 7.79 -10.02
C SER A 165 -2.33 9.19 -10.43
N VAL A 166 -3.26 9.82 -9.70
CA VAL A 166 -3.63 11.23 -9.88
C VAL A 166 -2.44 12.13 -9.55
N ARG A 167 -1.70 11.85 -8.47
CA ARG A 167 -0.46 12.60 -8.17
C ARG A 167 0.50 12.57 -9.34
N LEU A 168 0.79 11.38 -9.88
CA LEU A 168 1.71 11.26 -11.02
C LEU A 168 1.22 12.05 -12.24
N LEU A 169 -0.08 12.01 -12.54
CA LEU A 169 -0.69 12.76 -13.65
C LEU A 169 -0.54 14.28 -13.44
N MET A 170 -0.83 14.78 -12.23
CA MET A 170 -0.68 16.20 -11.91
C MET A 170 0.77 16.68 -12.01
N LEU A 171 1.74 15.80 -11.64
CA LEU A 171 3.16 16.11 -11.85
C LEU A 171 3.50 16.23 -13.36
N GLN A 172 2.95 15.33 -14.18
CA GLN A 172 3.14 15.35 -15.63
C GLN A 172 2.55 16.59 -16.29
N ASN A 173 1.41 17.04 -15.79
CA ASN A 173 0.70 18.21 -16.29
C ASN A 173 1.23 19.55 -15.74
N ASN A 174 2.27 19.52 -14.88
CA ASN A 174 2.81 20.71 -14.18
C ASN A 174 1.79 21.42 -13.26
N GLU A 175 0.84 20.67 -12.70
CA GLU A 175 -0.20 21.19 -11.80
C GLU A 175 0.27 21.23 -10.33
N MET A 176 1.43 20.62 -10.03
CA MET A 176 2.01 20.56 -8.69
C MET A 176 3.51 20.78 -8.75
N ASP A 177 4.06 21.49 -7.76
CA ASP A 177 5.50 21.74 -7.65
C ASP A 177 6.28 20.53 -7.13
N ALA A 178 5.74 19.86 -6.12
CA ALA A 178 6.36 18.66 -5.53
C ALA A 178 5.31 17.69 -5.01
N MET A 179 5.69 16.42 -4.86
CA MET A 179 4.81 15.41 -4.29
C MET A 179 5.54 14.20 -3.72
N TRP A 180 4.90 13.54 -2.78
CA TRP A 180 5.34 12.25 -2.27
C TRP A 180 4.85 11.12 -3.16
N LEU A 181 5.76 10.30 -3.65
CA LEU A 181 5.47 9.10 -4.42
C LEU A 181 6.24 7.90 -3.85
N ALA A 182 5.60 6.74 -3.88
CA ALA A 182 6.22 5.44 -3.64
C ALA A 182 6.46 4.71 -4.97
N GLU A 183 7.24 3.61 -4.95
CA GLU A 183 7.43 2.78 -6.14
C GLU A 183 6.11 2.04 -6.52
N PRO A 184 5.82 1.85 -7.78
CA PRO A 184 6.61 2.17 -8.98
C PRO A 184 6.38 3.58 -9.52
N HIS A 185 5.47 4.38 -8.94
CA HIS A 185 5.14 5.73 -9.41
C HIS A 185 6.33 6.70 -9.27
N ALA A 186 7.18 6.50 -8.24
CA ALA A 186 8.41 7.27 -8.07
C ALA A 186 9.38 7.03 -9.25
N THR A 187 9.55 5.78 -9.70
CA THR A 187 10.31 5.46 -10.91
C THR A 187 9.72 6.14 -12.14
N ALA A 188 8.40 6.10 -12.31
CA ALA A 188 7.73 6.77 -13.42
C ALA A 188 8.01 8.28 -13.45
N ALA A 189 7.97 8.94 -12.27
CA ALA A 189 8.28 10.36 -12.17
C ALA A 189 9.75 10.66 -12.49
N ARG A 190 10.70 9.83 -12.03
CA ARG A 190 12.14 9.98 -12.36
C ARG A 190 12.42 9.83 -13.85
N MET A 191 11.76 8.88 -14.54
CA MET A 191 11.88 8.70 -15.98
C MET A 191 11.45 9.95 -16.77
N LEU A 192 10.58 10.78 -16.20
CA LEU A 192 10.16 12.08 -16.74
C LEU A 192 11.11 13.23 -16.37
N LYS A 193 12.30 12.90 -15.86
CA LYS A 193 13.36 13.86 -15.45
C LYS A 193 12.93 14.80 -14.33
N ASN A 194 12.02 14.34 -13.46
CA ASN A 194 11.69 15.08 -12.23
C ASN A 194 12.75 14.84 -11.15
N ASN A 195 12.94 15.83 -10.27
CA ASN A 195 14.03 15.84 -9.30
C ASN A 195 13.61 15.15 -8.01
N VAL A 196 14.40 14.17 -7.54
CA VAL A 196 14.25 13.61 -6.20
C VAL A 196 14.98 14.53 -5.21
N VAL A 197 14.22 15.21 -4.34
CA VAL A 197 14.78 16.13 -3.34
C VAL A 197 14.87 15.49 -1.95
N TYR A 198 14.18 14.38 -1.72
CA TYR A 198 14.28 13.58 -0.50
C TYR A 198 13.91 12.12 -0.77
N ASP A 199 14.55 11.19 -0.02
CA ASP A 199 14.31 9.75 -0.14
C ASP A 199 14.39 9.10 1.25
N THR A 200 13.28 8.51 1.72
CA THR A 200 13.19 7.88 3.05
C THR A 200 14.12 6.69 3.23
N ARG A 201 14.59 6.06 2.15
CA ARG A 201 15.57 4.97 2.22
C ARG A 201 16.92 5.42 2.80
N LYS A 202 17.26 6.71 2.63
CA LYS A 202 18.51 7.28 3.15
C LYS A 202 18.41 7.66 4.63
N GLU A 203 17.21 7.73 5.17
CA GLU A 203 16.93 8.19 6.54
C GLU A 203 16.69 7.02 7.52
N ASP A 204 16.74 5.77 7.07
CA ASP A 204 16.39 4.60 7.87
C ASP A 204 15.04 4.74 8.61
N ILE A 205 14.03 5.19 7.89
CA ILE A 205 12.64 5.34 8.35
C ILE A 205 11.77 4.32 7.63
N LEU A 206 11.08 3.45 8.38
CA LEU A 206 10.16 2.44 7.87
C LEU A 206 8.78 2.66 8.48
N LEU A 207 7.90 3.33 7.74
CA LEU A 207 6.55 3.65 8.21
C LEU A 207 5.46 2.74 7.64
N GLY A 208 5.74 1.99 6.57
CA GLY A 208 4.76 1.09 5.97
C GLY A 208 4.53 -0.15 6.83
N VAL A 209 3.28 -0.53 7.00
CA VAL A 209 2.88 -1.70 7.80
C VAL A 209 1.72 -2.46 7.15
N LEU A 210 1.65 -3.74 7.46
CA LEU A 210 0.52 -4.61 7.21
C LEU A 210 -0.16 -4.89 8.55
N ALA A 211 -1.35 -4.34 8.75
CA ALA A 211 -2.08 -4.39 10.01
C ALA A 211 -3.40 -5.13 9.86
N PHE A 212 -3.76 -5.88 10.90
CA PHE A 212 -5.01 -6.64 11.01
C PHE A 212 -5.81 -6.19 12.22
N ARG A 213 -7.13 -6.30 12.13
CA ARG A 213 -8.04 -6.05 13.25
C ARG A 213 -7.81 -7.10 14.34
N GLU A 214 -7.36 -6.68 15.52
CA GLU A 214 -7.04 -7.60 16.63
C GLU A 214 -8.25 -8.45 17.03
N LYS A 215 -9.45 -7.85 17.07
CA LYS A 215 -10.68 -8.56 17.41
C LYS A 215 -10.92 -9.79 16.53
N GLU A 216 -10.69 -9.65 15.22
CA GLU A 216 -10.90 -10.75 14.28
C GLU A 216 -9.84 -11.86 14.48
N MET A 217 -8.61 -11.47 14.83
CA MET A 217 -7.49 -12.40 15.02
C MET A 217 -7.55 -13.18 16.34
N GLN A 218 -8.48 -12.85 17.24
CA GLN A 218 -8.78 -13.64 18.44
C GLN A 218 -9.54 -14.94 18.13
N HIS A 219 -10.21 -15.01 16.97
CA HIS A 219 -10.87 -16.24 16.53
C HIS A 219 -9.85 -17.23 16.00
N GLN A 220 -9.88 -18.47 16.50
CA GLN A 220 -8.89 -19.51 16.19
C GLN A 220 -8.69 -19.73 14.68
N GLU A 221 -9.77 -19.77 13.90
CA GLU A 221 -9.69 -19.94 12.45
C GLU A 221 -9.01 -18.75 11.76
N ARG A 222 -9.30 -17.51 12.21
CA ARG A 222 -8.66 -16.31 11.67
C ARG A 222 -7.19 -16.21 12.05
N ALA A 223 -6.84 -16.62 13.28
CA ALA A 223 -5.44 -16.70 13.72
C ALA A 223 -4.63 -17.67 12.84
N LYS A 224 -5.19 -18.87 12.56
CA LYS A 224 -4.57 -19.84 11.64
C LYS A 224 -4.46 -19.30 10.21
N GLN A 225 -5.49 -18.61 9.70
CA GLN A 225 -5.42 -17.98 8.38
C GLN A 225 -4.34 -16.90 8.32
N LEU A 226 -4.17 -16.11 9.40
CA LEU A 226 -3.11 -15.11 9.48
C LEU A 226 -1.71 -15.76 9.46
N GLU A 227 -1.53 -16.87 10.18
CA GLU A 227 -0.26 -17.62 10.16
C GLU A 227 0.08 -18.12 8.75
N LEU A 228 -0.88 -18.74 8.07
CA LEU A 228 -0.71 -19.21 6.69
C LEU A 228 -0.46 -18.03 5.72
N PHE A 229 -1.14 -16.93 5.94
CA PHE A 229 -0.93 -15.70 5.18
C PHE A 229 0.52 -15.16 5.34
N VAL A 230 1.02 -15.11 6.58
CA VAL A 230 2.39 -14.67 6.88
C VAL A 230 3.42 -15.61 6.23
N ASN A 231 3.20 -16.92 6.28
CA ASN A 231 4.07 -17.89 5.63
C ASN A 231 4.10 -17.70 4.10
N ALA A 232 2.95 -17.49 3.47
CA ALA A 232 2.86 -17.21 2.03
C ALA A 232 3.52 -15.87 1.65
N TYR A 233 3.37 -14.84 2.49
CA TYR A 233 4.06 -13.56 2.34
C TYR A 233 5.57 -13.75 2.37
N ASN A 234 6.11 -14.49 3.34
CA ASN A 234 7.55 -14.76 3.47
C ASN A 234 8.09 -15.53 2.26
N GLN A 235 7.40 -16.57 1.79
CA GLN A 235 7.77 -17.30 0.57
C GLN A 235 7.81 -16.40 -0.66
N ALA A 236 6.85 -15.48 -0.76
CA ALA A 236 6.84 -14.48 -1.83
C ALA A 236 8.03 -13.52 -1.73
N CYS A 237 8.38 -13.05 -0.53
CA CYS A 237 9.57 -12.24 -0.29
C CYS A 237 10.85 -12.97 -0.72
N ASP A 238 11.02 -14.23 -0.34
CA ASP A 238 12.16 -15.07 -0.75
C ASP A 238 12.25 -15.18 -2.27
N SER A 239 11.12 -15.44 -2.91
CA SER A 239 11.04 -15.54 -4.37
C SER A 239 11.43 -14.23 -5.06
N ILE A 240 10.93 -13.08 -4.56
CA ILE A 240 11.26 -11.76 -5.10
C ILE A 240 12.75 -11.45 -4.88
N ASN A 241 13.27 -11.72 -3.69
CA ASN A 241 14.68 -11.47 -3.36
C ASN A 241 15.64 -12.35 -4.18
N LYS A 242 15.23 -13.59 -4.48
CA LYS A 242 16.03 -14.55 -5.29
C LYS A 242 16.04 -14.18 -6.77
N TYR A 243 14.90 -13.82 -7.34
CA TYR A 243 14.75 -13.66 -8.78
C TYR A 243 14.69 -12.21 -9.25
N GLY A 244 14.60 -11.26 -8.33
CA GLY A 244 14.47 -9.82 -8.59
C GLY A 244 13.06 -9.40 -9.00
N VAL A 245 12.77 -8.11 -8.81
CA VAL A 245 11.44 -7.53 -9.11
C VAL A 245 11.08 -7.59 -10.60
N ARG A 246 12.07 -7.58 -11.49
CA ARG A 246 11.85 -7.62 -12.94
C ARG A 246 11.21 -8.91 -13.43
N LYS A 247 11.41 -10.03 -12.72
CA LYS A 247 10.71 -11.30 -13.00
C LYS A 247 9.19 -11.13 -12.93
N TYR A 248 8.71 -10.22 -12.07
CA TYR A 248 7.29 -9.97 -11.82
C TYR A 248 6.75 -8.76 -12.58
N ARG A 249 7.45 -8.31 -13.63
CA ARG A 249 7.11 -7.12 -14.43
C ARG A 249 5.64 -7.08 -14.84
N ASP A 250 5.13 -8.15 -15.45
CA ASP A 250 3.77 -8.16 -15.98
C ASP A 250 2.73 -8.11 -14.85
N LEU A 251 3.06 -8.69 -13.69
CA LEU A 251 2.25 -8.59 -12.48
C LEU A 251 2.25 -7.15 -11.92
N ILE A 252 3.41 -6.49 -11.88
CA ILE A 252 3.56 -5.08 -11.48
C ILE A 252 2.77 -4.17 -12.42
N VAL A 253 2.92 -4.33 -13.73
CA VAL A 253 2.16 -3.57 -14.73
C VAL A 253 0.66 -3.70 -14.49
N LYS A 254 0.17 -4.94 -14.29
CA LYS A 254 -1.25 -5.22 -14.07
C LYS A 254 -1.76 -4.66 -12.74
N ARG A 255 -1.01 -4.85 -11.63
CA ARG A 255 -1.47 -4.54 -10.26
C ARG A 255 -1.21 -3.09 -9.89
N CYS A 256 -0.08 -2.53 -10.30
CA CYS A 256 0.26 -1.14 -10.02
C CYS A 256 -0.20 -0.16 -11.11
N ARG A 257 -0.80 -0.64 -12.21
CA ARG A 257 -1.34 0.17 -13.31
C ARG A 257 -0.31 1.12 -13.93
N VAL A 258 0.92 0.66 -14.06
CA VAL A 258 2.01 1.40 -14.69
C VAL A 258 2.34 0.84 -16.05
N LYS A 259 3.02 1.63 -16.90
CA LYS A 259 3.48 1.18 -18.22
C LYS A 259 4.63 0.18 -18.07
N LYS A 260 4.80 -0.71 -19.06
CA LYS A 260 5.82 -1.76 -19.07
C LYS A 260 7.24 -1.23 -18.89
N ASN A 261 7.58 -0.17 -19.62
CA ASN A 261 8.89 0.47 -19.53
C ASN A 261 9.18 1.05 -18.12
N MET A 262 8.16 1.45 -17.36
CA MET A 262 8.31 1.90 -15.99
C MET A 262 8.65 0.74 -15.05
N ALA A 263 7.99 -0.41 -15.23
CA ALA A 263 8.30 -1.61 -14.47
C ALA A 263 9.71 -2.14 -14.80
N ASP A 264 10.15 -2.04 -16.05
CA ASP A 264 11.51 -2.41 -16.50
C ASP A 264 12.60 -1.49 -15.92
N SER A 265 12.24 -0.25 -15.56
CA SER A 265 13.16 0.75 -15.00
C SER A 265 13.21 0.76 -13.46
N LEU A 266 12.53 -0.17 -12.80
CA LEU A 266 12.61 -0.31 -11.35
C LEU A 266 14.04 -0.63 -10.90
N PRO A 267 14.48 -0.14 -9.72
CA PRO A 267 15.79 -0.47 -9.17
C PRO A 267 15.97 -1.98 -8.98
N ASP A 268 17.10 -2.52 -9.41
CA ASP A 268 17.39 -3.97 -9.33
C ASP A 268 17.53 -4.49 -7.90
N ARG A 269 17.93 -3.63 -6.97
CA ARG A 269 18.27 -4.02 -5.58
C ARG A 269 17.16 -3.72 -4.58
N LEU A 270 15.91 -3.87 -4.99
CA LEU A 270 14.80 -3.79 -4.04
C LEU A 270 14.74 -5.09 -3.23
N ARG A 271 14.72 -4.96 -1.89
CA ARG A 271 14.62 -6.09 -0.96
C ARG A 271 13.28 -6.06 -0.25
N PHE A 272 12.77 -7.24 0.04
CA PHE A 272 11.53 -7.46 0.77
C PHE A 272 11.84 -8.35 1.97
N ASP A 273 11.75 -7.79 3.16
CA ASP A 273 12.02 -8.52 4.39
C ASP A 273 10.85 -9.46 4.73
N HIS A 274 11.17 -10.55 5.43
CA HIS A 274 10.16 -11.40 6.03
C HIS A 274 9.29 -10.60 6.99
N ALA A 275 8.07 -11.07 7.20
CA ALA A 275 7.10 -10.46 8.09
C ALA A 275 7.68 -10.34 9.52
N ARG A 276 7.75 -9.11 9.99
CA ARG A 276 8.12 -8.74 11.36
C ARG A 276 7.37 -7.48 11.75
N GLY A 277 7.08 -7.33 13.03
CA GLY A 277 6.45 -6.12 13.54
C GLY A 277 7.25 -4.86 13.24
N PRO A 278 6.64 -3.69 13.31
CA PRO A 278 7.33 -2.41 13.11
C PRO A 278 8.38 -2.18 14.21
N ARG A 279 9.44 -1.46 13.86
CA ARG A 279 10.50 -1.11 14.80
C ARG A 279 9.98 -0.06 15.79
N GLU A 280 10.37 -0.20 17.05
CA GLU A 280 9.94 0.70 18.13
C GLU A 280 10.24 2.18 17.81
N LYS A 281 11.38 2.47 17.20
CA LYS A 281 11.75 3.84 16.82
C LYS A 281 10.79 4.47 15.81
N ASP A 282 10.29 3.67 14.86
CA ASP A 282 9.36 4.15 13.83
C ASP A 282 7.94 4.34 14.40
N VAL A 283 7.55 3.46 15.33
CA VAL A 283 6.30 3.60 16.09
C VAL A 283 6.35 4.88 16.93
N LYS A 284 7.41 5.10 17.70
CA LYS A 284 7.60 6.31 18.51
C LYS A 284 7.62 7.59 17.65
N LEU A 285 8.20 7.52 16.45
CA LEU A 285 8.20 8.64 15.51
C LEU A 285 6.78 9.04 15.12
N ALA A 286 5.93 8.06 14.77
CA ALA A 286 4.54 8.31 14.42
C ALA A 286 3.72 8.80 15.63
N GLU A 287 3.88 8.17 16.79
CA GLU A 287 3.21 8.55 18.06
C GLU A 287 3.56 9.98 18.46
N LYS A 288 4.85 10.32 18.46
CA LYS A 288 5.31 11.68 18.78
C LYS A 288 4.70 12.73 17.86
N TRP A 289 4.65 12.45 16.56
CA TRP A 289 4.07 13.39 15.58
C TRP A 289 2.56 13.57 15.80
N LEU A 290 1.85 12.50 16.19
CA LEU A 290 0.42 12.54 16.52
C LEU A 290 0.11 13.11 17.91
N GLY A 291 1.13 13.41 18.72
CA GLY A 291 0.93 13.87 20.12
C GLY A 291 0.42 12.77 21.06
N ILE A 292 0.66 11.50 20.72
CA ILE A 292 0.34 10.37 21.60
C ILE A 292 1.41 10.29 22.69
N LYS A 293 0.96 10.28 23.95
CA LYS A 293 1.82 10.16 25.15
C LYS A 293 2.05 8.70 25.50
#